data_1bcf0462109a6d8e6439e82f6b60a130
#
_entry.id   1bcf0462109a6d8e6439e82f6b60a130
#
_cell.length_a   1.000
_cell.length_b   1.000
_cell.length_c   1.000
_cell.angle_alpha   90.00
_cell.angle_beta   90.00
_cell.angle_gamma   90.00
#
_symmetry.space_group_name_H-M   'P 1'
#
loop_
_entity.id
_entity.type
_entity.pdbx_description
1 polymer ?
#
loop_
_entity_poly.entity_id
_entity_poly.type
_entity_poly.pdbx_seq_one_letter_code
_entity_poly.pdbx_strand_id
1 'polypeptide(L)'
;MKNICIVPCGKRKIWDDKCKSNLGPVEAKYAYTGPFSTKCREYAEKFYPGEWCILSAKYGFVLPEEMISGPYNVSFNDKKTCPITIDELILQVRQKKLDDIENVVVLGGKRYAAIAEKAFPGKSVSNPLANCGGLGYMMQKINHAIRNGNTL
;
A
#
# COMPACT_ATOMS: atom_id res chain seq x y z
N MET A 1 2.50 15.63 -9.19
CA MET A 1 2.82 14.19 -9.03
C MET A 1 2.24 13.42 -10.21
N LYS A 2 3.09 12.79 -11.00
CA LYS A 2 2.64 11.99 -12.16
C LYS A 2 2.70 10.49 -11.91
N ASN A 3 3.48 10.07 -10.93
CA ASN A 3 3.67 8.68 -10.56
C ASN A 3 3.26 8.46 -9.12
N ILE A 4 2.75 7.28 -8.82
CA ILE A 4 2.51 6.87 -7.45
C ILE A 4 2.87 5.40 -7.27
N CYS A 5 3.52 5.08 -6.16
CA CYS A 5 3.79 3.71 -5.76
C CYS A 5 2.80 3.34 -4.64
N ILE A 6 2.05 2.28 -4.85
CA ILE A 6 1.06 1.82 -3.87
C ILE A 6 1.64 0.64 -3.09
N VAL A 7 1.67 0.81 -1.77
CA VAL A 7 2.19 -0.18 -0.82
C VAL A 7 1.00 -0.90 -0.17
N PRO A 8 1.03 -2.23 -0.06
CA PRO A 8 -0.05 -2.96 0.61
C PRO A 8 -0.03 -2.74 2.12
N CYS A 9 -1.22 -2.68 2.72
CA CYS A 9 -1.33 -2.49 4.17
C CYS A 9 -0.90 -3.73 4.97
N GLY A 10 -1.25 -4.94 4.49
CA GLY A 10 -1.02 -6.15 5.25
C GLY A 10 -1.90 -6.23 6.49
N LYS A 11 -1.78 -7.34 7.23
CA LYS A 11 -2.61 -7.63 8.40
C LYS A 11 -2.00 -7.07 9.69
N ARG A 12 -0.69 -7.24 9.88
CA ARG A 12 0.00 -6.88 11.12
C ARG A 12 0.16 -5.36 11.24
N LYS A 13 -0.17 -4.85 12.42
CA LYS A 13 -0.08 -3.43 12.73
C LYS A 13 0.74 -3.18 13.99
N ILE A 14 1.22 -1.96 14.15
CA ILE A 14 2.10 -1.58 15.26
C ILE A 14 1.46 -1.87 16.63
N TRP A 15 0.15 -1.70 16.77
CA TRP A 15 -0.58 -1.95 18.01
C TRP A 15 -0.67 -3.44 18.37
N ASP A 16 -0.38 -4.35 17.44
CA ASP A 16 -0.37 -5.79 17.69
C ASP A 16 0.80 -6.21 18.58
N ASP A 17 1.84 -5.38 18.65
CA ASP A 17 2.91 -5.55 19.62
C ASP A 17 2.38 -5.16 21.00
N LYS A 18 2.45 -6.06 21.96
CA LYS A 18 1.94 -5.85 23.32
C LYS A 18 2.51 -4.62 24.01
N CYS A 19 3.79 -4.32 23.74
CA CYS A 19 4.44 -3.15 24.30
C CYS A 19 3.99 -1.84 23.68
N LYS A 20 3.26 -1.91 22.56
CA LYS A 20 2.84 -0.73 21.78
C LYS A 20 1.32 -0.62 21.64
N SER A 21 0.56 -1.47 22.35
CA SER A 21 -0.91 -1.49 22.24
C SER A 21 -1.56 -0.16 22.66
N ASN A 22 -0.90 0.62 23.50
CA ASN A 22 -1.42 1.90 24.02
C ASN A 22 -0.83 3.14 23.34
N LEU A 23 -0.16 2.99 22.18
CA LEU A 23 0.46 4.12 21.49
C LEU A 23 -0.51 5.22 21.06
N GLY A 24 -1.80 4.88 20.87
CA GLY A 24 -2.74 5.81 20.26
C GLY A 24 -2.48 5.98 18.77
N PRO A 25 -2.94 7.09 18.15
CA PRO A 25 -2.76 7.32 16.72
C PRO A 25 -1.29 7.38 16.29
N VAL A 26 -0.99 6.83 15.11
CA VAL A 26 0.35 6.91 14.50
C VAL A 26 0.22 7.28 13.03
N GLU A 27 1.28 7.82 12.46
CA GLU A 27 1.33 8.06 11.02
C GLU A 27 1.23 6.75 10.25
N ALA A 28 0.55 6.77 9.11
CA ALA A 28 0.30 5.56 8.31
C ALA A 28 1.58 4.80 7.96
N LYS A 29 2.65 5.52 7.66
CA LYS A 29 3.93 4.88 7.32
C LYS A 29 4.50 3.99 8.42
N TYR A 30 4.10 4.19 9.66
CA TYR A 30 4.54 3.38 10.81
C TYR A 30 3.51 2.38 11.28
N ALA A 31 2.27 2.48 10.82
CA ALA A 31 1.16 1.67 11.31
C ALA A 31 1.25 0.19 10.89
N TYR A 32 1.78 -0.07 9.71
CA TYR A 32 1.79 -1.41 9.11
C TYR A 32 3.18 -2.04 9.25
N THR A 33 3.28 -3.05 10.11
CA THR A 33 4.55 -3.60 10.58
C THR A 33 4.86 -5.01 10.06
N GLY A 34 4.02 -5.57 9.22
CA GLY A 34 4.30 -6.86 8.59
C GLY A 34 5.59 -6.81 7.78
N PRO A 35 6.33 -7.93 7.69
CA PRO A 35 7.62 -7.93 6.96
C PRO A 35 7.50 -7.48 5.51
N PHE A 36 6.49 -7.94 4.80
CA PHE A 36 6.30 -7.57 3.41
C PHE A 36 5.93 -6.10 3.25
N SER A 37 4.98 -5.60 4.05
CA SER A 37 4.59 -4.18 4.02
C SER A 37 5.79 -3.28 4.32
N THR A 38 6.62 -3.66 5.27
CA THR A 38 7.84 -2.92 5.64
C THR A 38 8.81 -2.84 4.47
N LYS A 39 9.02 -3.95 3.75
CA LYS A 39 9.90 -3.97 2.58
C LYS A 39 9.36 -3.15 1.44
N CYS A 40 8.06 -3.22 1.20
CA CYS A 40 7.41 -2.40 0.18
C CYS A 40 7.56 -0.92 0.51
N ARG A 41 7.40 -0.54 1.79
CA ARG A 41 7.62 0.84 2.23
C ARG A 41 9.06 1.28 1.98
N GLU A 42 10.04 0.48 2.37
CA GLU A 42 11.45 0.79 2.13
C GLU A 42 11.74 1.04 0.65
N TYR A 43 11.19 0.21 -0.21
CA TYR A 43 11.30 0.36 -1.66
C TYR A 43 10.68 1.68 -2.12
N ALA A 44 9.45 1.95 -1.68
CA ALA A 44 8.74 3.17 -2.06
C ALA A 44 9.45 4.43 -1.59
N GLU A 45 9.96 4.44 -0.36
CA GLU A 45 10.71 5.58 0.18
C GLU A 45 11.99 5.84 -0.60
N LYS A 46 12.65 4.78 -1.09
CA LYS A 46 13.88 4.89 -1.85
C LYS A 46 13.66 5.36 -3.29
N PHE A 47 12.70 4.77 -3.98
CA PHE A 47 12.52 4.98 -5.42
C PHE A 47 11.38 5.95 -5.78
N TYR A 48 10.46 6.20 -4.87
CA TYR A 48 9.30 7.08 -5.06
C TYR A 48 9.12 8.04 -3.89
N PRO A 49 10.21 8.77 -3.48
CA PRO A 49 10.09 9.68 -2.34
C PRO A 49 9.04 10.76 -2.61
N GLY A 50 8.10 10.93 -1.68
CA GLY A 50 7.01 11.88 -1.84
C GLY A 50 5.93 11.46 -2.84
N GLU A 51 6.05 10.28 -3.45
CA GLU A 51 5.14 9.79 -4.49
C GLU A 51 4.67 8.37 -4.21
N TRP A 52 4.28 8.11 -2.97
CA TRP A 52 3.76 6.80 -2.59
C TRP A 52 2.66 6.90 -1.54
N CYS A 53 1.84 5.87 -1.47
CA CYS A 53 0.78 5.77 -0.46
C CYS A 53 0.58 4.31 -0.07
N ILE A 54 -0.24 4.10 0.97
CA ILE A 54 -0.64 2.77 1.41
C ILE A 54 -2.09 2.55 0.97
N LEU A 55 -2.39 1.38 0.45
CA LEU A 55 -3.78 0.98 0.18
C LEU A 55 -4.30 0.18 1.37
N SER A 56 -5.10 0.83 2.19
CA SER A 56 -5.72 0.25 3.38
C SER A 56 -7.10 -0.30 3.03
N ALA A 57 -7.40 -1.50 3.51
CA ALA A 57 -8.73 -2.10 3.31
C ALA A 57 -9.84 -1.31 4.02
N LYS A 58 -9.52 -0.58 5.08
CA LYS A 58 -10.49 0.24 5.80
C LYS A 58 -10.55 1.68 5.31
N TYR A 59 -9.38 2.30 5.12
CA TYR A 59 -9.28 3.73 4.86
C TYR A 59 -9.02 4.09 3.40
N GLY A 60 -8.74 3.10 2.55
CA GLY A 60 -8.42 3.33 1.14
C GLY A 60 -6.98 3.82 0.94
N PHE A 61 -6.80 4.80 0.07
CA PHE A 61 -5.49 5.37 -0.21
C PHE A 61 -5.09 6.32 0.92
N VAL A 62 -4.09 5.92 1.70
CA VAL A 62 -3.62 6.69 2.85
C VAL A 62 -2.23 7.21 2.55
N LEU A 63 -2.05 8.51 2.64
CA LEU A 63 -0.72 9.13 2.47
C LEU A 63 0.15 8.80 3.68
N PRO A 64 1.49 8.74 3.51
CA PRO A 64 2.38 8.28 4.58
C PRO A 64 2.26 9.04 5.91
N GLU A 65 1.98 10.33 5.85
CA GLU A 65 1.88 11.20 7.03
C GLU A 65 0.47 11.31 7.60
N GLU A 66 -0.54 10.72 6.95
CA GLU A 66 -1.89 10.71 7.50
C GLU A 66 -1.95 9.84 8.74
N MET A 67 -2.73 10.27 9.73
CA MET A 67 -2.83 9.56 11.00
C MET A 67 -3.83 8.41 10.93
N ILE A 68 -3.40 7.26 11.43
CA ILE A 68 -4.28 6.10 11.65
C ILE A 68 -4.61 6.09 13.14
N SER A 69 -5.90 6.13 13.47
CA SER A 69 -6.36 6.36 14.84
C SER A 69 -6.12 5.19 15.79
N GLY A 70 -6.06 3.97 15.28
CA GLY A 70 -5.85 2.78 16.11
C GLY A 70 -5.97 1.48 15.33
N PRO A 71 -5.92 0.35 16.02
CA PRO A 71 -6.00 -0.96 15.38
C PRO A 71 -7.36 -1.19 14.73
N TYR A 72 -7.38 -1.98 13.68
CA TYR A 72 -8.59 -2.40 13.02
C TYR A 72 -8.38 -3.78 12.37
N ASN A 73 -9.47 -4.47 12.09
CA ASN A 73 -9.44 -5.78 11.46
C ASN A 73 -10.38 -5.79 10.25
N VAL A 74 -9.95 -5.14 9.18
CA VAL A 74 -10.66 -5.09 7.89
C VAL A 74 -9.74 -5.62 6.81
N SER A 75 -10.23 -6.55 6.00
CA SER A 75 -9.42 -7.19 4.96
C SER A 75 -10.16 -7.21 3.63
N PHE A 76 -9.44 -6.95 2.53
CA PHE A 76 -9.98 -7.12 1.18
C PHE A 76 -10.32 -8.59 0.89
N ASN A 77 -9.72 -9.53 1.61
CA ASN A 77 -9.95 -10.96 1.45
C ASN A 77 -11.21 -11.45 2.17
N ASP A 78 -11.81 -10.64 3.02
CA ASP A 78 -12.99 -11.01 3.80
C ASP A 78 -14.05 -9.92 3.70
N LYS A 79 -15.06 -10.18 2.87
CA LYS A 79 -16.17 -9.25 2.63
C LYS A 79 -16.98 -8.96 3.91
N LYS A 80 -16.96 -9.89 4.87
CA LYS A 80 -17.68 -9.71 6.16
C LYS A 80 -17.12 -8.55 6.96
N THR A 81 -15.84 -8.19 6.74
CA THR A 81 -15.21 -7.07 7.42
C THR A 81 -15.56 -5.72 6.80
N CYS A 82 -16.33 -5.70 5.73
CA CYS A 82 -16.77 -4.49 5.02
C CYS A 82 -15.61 -3.60 4.56
N PRO A 83 -14.72 -4.14 3.70
CA PRO A 83 -13.63 -3.32 3.17
C PRO A 83 -14.16 -2.19 2.30
N ILE A 84 -13.33 -1.16 2.14
CA ILE A 84 -13.65 -0.01 1.29
C ILE A 84 -13.99 -0.48 -0.14
N THR A 85 -14.99 0.17 -0.75
CA THR A 85 -15.46 -0.20 -2.08
C THR A 85 -14.67 0.50 -3.18
N ILE A 86 -14.76 -0.04 -4.40
CA ILE A 86 -14.14 0.58 -5.57
C ILE A 86 -14.70 1.99 -5.81
N ASP A 87 -16.00 2.17 -5.65
CA ASP A 87 -16.63 3.49 -5.83
C ASP A 87 -16.09 4.51 -4.84
N GLU A 88 -15.89 4.11 -3.58
CA GLU A 88 -15.27 4.96 -2.57
C GLU A 88 -13.82 5.30 -2.92
N LEU A 89 -13.06 4.33 -3.45
CA LEU A 89 -11.68 4.56 -3.88
C LEU A 89 -11.60 5.52 -5.06
N ILE A 90 -12.49 5.39 -6.04
CA ILE A 90 -12.56 6.30 -7.18
C ILE A 90 -12.82 7.73 -6.69
N LEU A 91 -13.72 7.88 -5.72
CA LEU A 91 -14.00 9.17 -5.12
C LEU A 91 -12.77 9.74 -4.41
N GLN A 92 -12.03 8.91 -3.66
CA GLN A 92 -10.80 9.32 -2.98
C GLN A 92 -9.72 9.80 -3.95
N VAL A 93 -9.60 9.18 -5.12
CA VAL A 93 -8.63 9.60 -6.14
C VAL A 93 -8.84 11.07 -6.49
N ARG A 94 -10.09 11.50 -6.60
CA ARG A 94 -10.43 12.91 -6.86
C ARG A 94 -10.19 13.77 -5.62
N GLN A 95 -10.69 13.34 -4.46
CA GLN A 95 -10.61 14.10 -3.21
C GLN A 95 -9.17 14.35 -2.77
N LYS A 96 -8.30 13.39 -2.98
CA LYS A 96 -6.88 13.48 -2.61
C LYS A 96 -6.01 14.03 -3.73
N LYS A 97 -6.61 14.48 -4.83
CA LYS A 97 -5.92 15.05 -5.99
C LYS A 97 -4.94 14.08 -6.63
N LEU A 98 -5.35 12.81 -6.71
CA LEU A 98 -4.57 11.76 -7.35
C LEU A 98 -4.98 11.51 -8.80
N ASP A 99 -5.94 12.27 -9.30
CA ASP A 99 -6.47 12.14 -10.66
C ASP A 99 -5.48 12.60 -11.75
N ASP A 100 -4.48 13.39 -11.38
CA ASP A 100 -3.40 13.81 -12.30
C ASP A 100 -2.33 12.73 -12.48
N ILE A 101 -2.36 11.67 -11.70
CA ILE A 101 -1.39 10.58 -11.80
C ILE A 101 -1.61 9.82 -13.10
N GLU A 102 -0.51 9.59 -13.82
CA GLU A 102 -0.50 8.87 -15.09
C GLU A 102 -0.03 7.43 -14.92
N ASN A 103 0.93 7.21 -14.02
CA ASN A 103 1.55 5.91 -13.82
C ASN A 103 1.40 5.44 -12.37
N VAL A 104 0.82 4.26 -12.20
CA VAL A 104 0.58 3.65 -10.90
C VAL A 104 1.42 2.37 -10.83
N VAL A 105 2.31 2.30 -9.85
CA VAL A 105 3.10 1.10 -9.56
C VAL A 105 2.52 0.45 -8.30
N VAL A 106 2.02 -0.77 -8.41
CA VAL A 106 1.43 -1.49 -7.28
C VAL A 106 2.41 -2.55 -6.79
N LEU A 107 2.79 -2.46 -5.53
CA LEU A 107 3.53 -3.52 -4.86
C LEU A 107 2.53 -4.39 -4.12
N GLY A 108 2.68 -5.70 -4.23
CA GLY A 108 1.76 -6.61 -3.58
C GLY A 108 1.23 -7.67 -4.53
N GLY A 109 0.20 -8.38 -4.08
CA GLY A 109 -0.42 -9.45 -4.84
C GLY A 109 -1.41 -8.96 -5.88
N LYS A 110 -1.95 -9.93 -6.62
CA LYS A 110 -2.89 -9.66 -7.73
C LYS A 110 -4.13 -8.89 -7.29
N ARG A 111 -4.57 -9.09 -6.04
CA ARG A 111 -5.77 -8.41 -5.53
C ARG A 111 -5.56 -6.91 -5.43
N TYR A 112 -4.41 -6.47 -4.91
CA TYR A 112 -4.09 -5.04 -4.82
C TYR A 112 -3.97 -4.42 -6.21
N ALA A 113 -3.36 -5.12 -7.15
CA ALA A 113 -3.25 -4.65 -8.53
C ALA A 113 -4.63 -4.50 -9.19
N ALA A 114 -5.50 -5.48 -9.01
CA ALA A 114 -6.86 -5.43 -9.56
C ALA A 114 -7.67 -4.27 -8.98
N ILE A 115 -7.53 -4.00 -7.69
CA ILE A 115 -8.20 -2.87 -7.03
C ILE A 115 -7.67 -1.55 -7.59
N ALA A 116 -6.36 -1.42 -7.72
CA ALA A 116 -5.73 -0.20 -8.25
C ALA A 116 -6.16 0.08 -9.69
N GLU A 117 -6.21 -0.94 -10.53
CA GLU A 117 -6.67 -0.79 -11.91
C GLU A 117 -8.09 -0.22 -12.00
N LYS A 118 -8.97 -0.67 -11.11
CA LYS A 118 -10.35 -0.17 -11.06
C LYS A 118 -10.44 1.23 -10.46
N ALA A 119 -9.59 1.55 -9.49
CA ALA A 119 -9.59 2.85 -8.82
C ALA A 119 -8.98 3.97 -9.68
N PHE A 120 -8.08 3.62 -10.61
CA PHE A 120 -7.42 4.55 -11.53
C PHE A 120 -7.76 4.21 -12.99
N PRO A 121 -9.03 4.33 -13.39
CA PRO A 121 -9.43 3.98 -14.76
C PRO A 121 -8.70 4.84 -15.79
N GLY A 122 -8.24 4.20 -16.87
CA GLY A 122 -7.53 4.90 -17.95
C GLY A 122 -6.07 5.24 -17.65
N LYS A 123 -5.55 4.86 -16.49
CA LYS A 123 -4.15 5.11 -16.13
C LYS A 123 -3.30 3.86 -16.37
N SER A 124 -2.00 4.06 -16.51
CA SER A 124 -1.05 2.94 -16.62
C SER A 124 -0.80 2.35 -15.24
N VAL A 125 -1.23 1.11 -15.03
CA VAL A 125 -1.04 0.40 -13.76
C VAL A 125 -0.11 -0.79 -13.99
N SER A 126 1.01 -0.83 -13.26
CA SER A 126 1.96 -1.93 -13.33
C SER A 126 2.09 -2.63 -11.98
N ASN A 127 2.31 -3.94 -12.03
CA ASN A 127 2.57 -4.76 -10.86
C ASN A 127 3.87 -5.54 -11.08
N PRO A 128 5.02 -4.96 -10.72
CA PRO A 128 6.32 -5.58 -11.02
C PRO A 128 6.58 -6.89 -10.26
N LEU A 129 5.75 -7.20 -9.26
CA LEU A 129 5.88 -8.45 -8.49
C LEU A 129 4.91 -9.53 -8.93
N ALA A 130 4.13 -9.30 -9.99
CA ALA A 130 3.04 -10.19 -10.41
C ALA A 130 3.48 -11.62 -10.69
N ASN A 131 4.69 -11.81 -11.26
CA ASN A 131 5.17 -13.11 -11.70
C ASN A 131 6.26 -13.70 -10.80
N CYS A 132 6.36 -13.21 -9.57
CA CYS A 132 7.40 -13.68 -8.65
C CYS A 132 7.09 -15.01 -7.98
N GLY A 133 5.86 -15.48 -8.03
CA GLY A 133 5.42 -16.64 -7.26
C GLY A 133 4.99 -16.25 -5.86
N GLY A 134 5.55 -16.85 -4.82
CA GLY A 134 5.15 -16.61 -3.44
C GLY A 134 5.73 -15.34 -2.83
N LEU A 135 5.27 -15.05 -1.62
CA LEU A 135 5.66 -13.87 -0.84
C LEU A 135 7.17 -13.79 -0.61
N GLY A 136 7.83 -14.93 -0.34
CA GLY A 136 9.27 -14.99 -0.14
C GLY A 136 10.05 -14.51 -1.37
N TYR A 137 9.61 -14.89 -2.55
CA TYR A 137 10.24 -14.47 -3.81
C TYR A 137 10.01 -12.98 -4.08
N MET A 138 8.84 -12.47 -3.74
CA MET A 138 8.55 -11.04 -3.85
C MET A 138 9.51 -10.24 -2.96
N MET A 139 9.70 -10.68 -1.71
CA MET A 139 10.60 -10.03 -0.77
C MET A 139 12.04 -10.06 -1.23
N GLN A 140 12.50 -11.18 -1.80
CA GLN A 140 13.84 -11.30 -2.37
C GLN A 140 14.05 -10.31 -3.50
N LYS A 141 13.07 -10.18 -4.38
CA LYS A 141 13.15 -9.27 -5.52
C LYS A 141 13.22 -7.80 -5.06
N ILE A 142 12.41 -7.42 -4.06
CA ILE A 142 12.44 -6.09 -3.47
C ILE A 142 13.80 -5.82 -2.81
N ASN A 143 14.29 -6.74 -2.00
CA ASN A 143 15.60 -6.60 -1.33
C ASN A 143 16.72 -6.42 -2.33
N HIS A 144 16.69 -7.18 -3.41
CA HIS A 144 17.70 -7.09 -4.48
C HIS A 144 17.65 -5.70 -5.15
N ALA A 145 16.46 -5.20 -5.46
CA ALA A 145 16.28 -3.88 -6.05
C ALA A 145 16.80 -2.77 -5.12
N ILE A 146 16.48 -2.84 -3.83
CA ILE A 146 16.94 -1.86 -2.84
C ILE A 146 18.46 -1.88 -2.72
N ARG A 147 19.05 -3.09 -2.64
CA ARG A 147 20.49 -3.27 -2.47
C ARG A 147 21.28 -2.74 -3.67
N ASN A 148 20.78 -2.99 -4.88
CA ASN A 148 21.47 -2.62 -6.12
C ASN A 148 21.12 -1.22 -6.63
N GLY A 149 20.14 -0.56 -6.02
CA GLY A 149 19.71 0.78 -6.43
C GLY A 149 18.97 0.83 -7.76
N ASN A 150 18.38 -0.29 -8.19
CA ASN A 150 17.63 -0.40 -9.43
C ASN A 150 16.15 -0.65 -9.16
N THR A 151 15.26 0.06 -9.85
CA THR A 151 13.82 -0.18 -9.74
C THR A 151 13.44 -1.55 -10.29
N LEU A 152 12.31 -2.04 -9.82
CA LEU A 152 11.70 -3.27 -10.32
C LEU A 152 11.19 -3.11 -11.75
#